data_80887ee26306b2e9416795bcb06d5b48
#
_entry.id   80887ee26306b2e9416795bcb06d5b48
#
_cell.length_a   1.000
_cell.length_b   1.000
_cell.length_c   1.000
_cell.angle_alpha   90.00
_cell.angle_beta   90.00
_cell.angle_gamma   90.00
#
_symmetry.space_group_name_H-M   'P 1'
#
loop_
_entity.id
_entity.type
_entity.pdbx_description
1 polymer ?
#
loop_
_entity_poly.entity_id
_entity_poly.type
_entity_poly.pdbx_seq_one_letter_code
_entity_poly.pdbx_strand_id
1 'polypeptide(L)'
;MAKQNRRGRGVDAKGRSKSQSQYLSIPYIMAHSLAWRSLSGPAVKLYIELRSRYNGSDNGDLSVSLDEAARLLGLGKATVSRAFKELESKGFIKMNQPGEWYRRRATTYVVTDRPYNDHPPRNTWQKWKQPKKSGPRFPDGPIGIPDRSGSEPNE
;
A
#
# COMPACT_ATOMS: atom_id res chain seq x y z
N MET A 1 -44.08 -15.82 16.65
CA MET A 1 -43.03 -16.12 15.67
C MET A 1 -42.82 -14.88 14.79
N ALA A 2 -41.73 -14.17 14.99
CA ALA A 2 -41.44 -12.94 14.26
C ALA A 2 -40.83 -13.28 12.89
N LYS A 3 -41.51 -12.87 11.81
CA LYS A 3 -41.02 -12.96 10.44
C LYS A 3 -39.80 -12.03 10.29
N GLN A 4 -38.59 -12.58 10.15
CA GLN A 4 -37.41 -11.83 9.73
C GLN A 4 -37.64 -11.27 8.33
N ASN A 5 -37.80 -9.95 8.28
CA ASN A 5 -37.95 -9.20 7.05
C ASN A 5 -36.58 -9.18 6.32
N ARG A 6 -36.36 -10.14 5.42
CA ARG A 6 -35.25 -10.10 4.47
C ARG A 6 -35.48 -8.90 3.55
N ARG A 7 -34.85 -7.78 3.89
CA ARG A 7 -34.80 -6.62 3.00
C ARG A 7 -34.12 -7.07 1.70
N GLY A 8 -34.93 -7.44 0.71
CA GLY A 8 -34.48 -7.76 -0.63
C GLY A 8 -33.68 -6.57 -1.17
N ARG A 9 -32.58 -6.85 -1.86
CA ARG A 9 -31.89 -5.85 -2.66
C ARG A 9 -32.93 -5.18 -3.55
N GLY A 10 -33.16 -3.88 -3.32
CA GLY A 10 -34.14 -3.11 -4.08
C GLY A 10 -33.72 -3.09 -5.55
N VAL A 11 -34.43 -3.83 -6.37
CA VAL A 11 -34.37 -3.74 -7.84
C VAL A 11 -35.37 -2.69 -8.27
N ASP A 12 -35.01 -1.85 -9.23
CA ASP A 12 -35.97 -0.94 -9.86
C ASP A 12 -37.01 -1.72 -10.68
N ALA A 13 -38.07 -1.06 -11.13
CA ALA A 13 -39.14 -1.67 -11.95
C ALA A 13 -38.62 -2.23 -13.29
N LYS A 14 -37.36 -1.99 -13.66
CA LYS A 14 -36.68 -2.52 -14.86
C LYS A 14 -35.66 -3.62 -14.53
N GLY A 15 -35.68 -4.16 -13.31
CA GLY A 15 -34.79 -5.26 -12.91
C GLY A 15 -33.35 -4.87 -12.62
N ARG A 16 -33.02 -3.56 -12.58
CA ARG A 16 -31.68 -3.08 -12.23
C ARG A 16 -31.58 -2.92 -10.73
N SER A 17 -30.53 -3.47 -10.12
CA SER A 17 -30.24 -3.17 -8.73
C SER A 17 -30.03 -1.65 -8.61
N LYS A 18 -30.73 -1.01 -7.66
CA LYS A 18 -30.45 0.38 -7.31
C LYS A 18 -28.94 0.49 -7.09
N SER A 19 -28.25 1.34 -7.85
CA SER A 19 -26.83 1.52 -7.79
C SER A 19 -26.42 1.87 -6.35
N GLN A 20 -25.95 0.88 -5.61
CA GLN A 20 -25.15 1.19 -4.44
C GLN A 20 -23.92 1.93 -4.96
N SER A 21 -23.61 3.08 -4.38
CA SER A 21 -22.38 3.81 -4.67
C SER A 21 -21.22 2.81 -4.66
N GLN A 22 -20.42 2.84 -5.70
CA GLN A 22 -19.24 1.97 -5.78
C GLN A 22 -18.33 2.27 -4.59
N TYR A 23 -17.90 1.22 -3.90
CA TYR A 23 -17.00 1.33 -2.78
C TYR A 23 -15.81 0.37 -2.96
N LEU A 24 -14.69 0.77 -2.45
CA LEU A 24 -13.48 -0.03 -2.44
C LEU A 24 -13.38 -0.73 -1.08
N SER A 25 -13.59 -2.06 -1.07
CA SER A 25 -13.48 -2.83 0.15
C SER A 25 -12.04 -3.25 0.43
N ILE A 26 -11.53 -2.89 1.60
CA ILE A 26 -10.25 -3.37 2.11
C ILE A 26 -10.56 -4.43 3.18
N PRO A 27 -10.03 -5.66 3.07
CA PRO A 27 -10.25 -6.68 4.08
C PRO A 27 -9.77 -6.22 5.46
N TYR A 28 -10.58 -6.45 6.48
CA TYR A 28 -10.26 -6.04 7.85
C TYR A 28 -8.92 -6.60 8.33
N ILE A 29 -8.67 -7.88 8.04
CA ILE A 29 -7.40 -8.55 8.37
C ILE A 29 -6.19 -7.86 7.73
N MET A 30 -6.34 -7.31 6.52
CA MET A 30 -5.28 -6.57 5.84
C MET A 30 -5.04 -5.22 6.52
N ALA A 31 -6.10 -4.45 6.80
CA ALA A 31 -6.02 -3.15 7.43
C ALA A 31 -5.35 -3.21 8.82
N HIS A 32 -5.52 -4.32 9.54
CA HIS A 32 -4.93 -4.54 10.87
C HIS A 32 -3.56 -5.23 10.83
N SER A 33 -3.05 -5.62 9.65
CA SER A 33 -1.74 -6.26 9.53
C SER A 33 -0.59 -5.30 9.83
N LEU A 34 0.51 -5.87 10.33
CA LEU A 34 1.75 -5.09 10.52
C LEU A 34 2.27 -4.52 9.20
N ALA A 35 2.14 -5.27 8.11
CA ALA A 35 2.52 -4.83 6.78
C ALA A 35 1.78 -3.54 6.40
N TRP A 36 0.44 -3.52 6.55
CA TRP A 36 -0.38 -2.36 6.22
C TRP A 36 -0.07 -1.15 7.11
N ARG A 37 -0.02 -1.36 8.43
CA ARG A 37 0.27 -0.29 9.40
C ARG A 37 1.65 0.33 9.25
N SER A 38 2.58 -0.40 8.65
CA SER A 38 3.93 0.10 8.36
C SER A 38 4.05 0.84 7.03
N LEU A 39 2.98 0.87 6.20
CA LEU A 39 3.01 1.58 4.94
C LEU A 39 3.12 3.09 5.15
N SER A 40 3.88 3.73 4.28
CA SER A 40 3.88 5.18 4.18
C SER A 40 2.56 5.71 3.59
N GLY A 41 2.18 6.94 3.91
CA GLY A 41 0.98 7.56 3.32
C GLY A 41 0.95 7.55 1.79
N PRO A 42 2.05 7.88 1.09
CA PRO A 42 2.15 7.73 -0.36
C PRO A 42 1.88 6.32 -0.87
N ALA A 43 2.40 5.28 -0.17
CA ALA A 43 2.17 3.89 -0.54
C ALA A 43 0.69 3.48 -0.39
N VAL A 44 0.04 3.91 0.70
CA VAL A 44 -1.40 3.67 0.89
C VAL A 44 -2.23 4.34 -0.21
N LYS A 45 -1.96 5.61 -0.54
CA LYS A 45 -2.64 6.32 -1.63
C LYS A 45 -2.47 5.60 -2.96
N LEU A 46 -1.24 5.18 -3.28
CA LEU A 46 -0.94 4.47 -4.52
C LEU A 46 -1.63 3.10 -4.57
N TYR A 47 -1.67 2.37 -3.46
CA TYR A 47 -2.38 1.09 -3.38
C TYR A 47 -3.88 1.26 -3.65
N ILE A 48 -4.49 2.27 -3.04
CA ILE A 48 -5.91 2.59 -3.25
C ILE A 48 -6.18 2.94 -4.72
N GLU A 49 -5.31 3.73 -5.34
CA GLU A 49 -5.40 4.08 -6.76
C GLU A 49 -5.35 2.84 -7.66
N LEU A 50 -4.34 1.98 -7.48
CA LEU A 50 -4.24 0.72 -8.24
C LEU A 50 -5.44 -0.19 -7.99
N ARG A 51 -5.88 -0.28 -6.74
CA ARG A 51 -6.97 -1.14 -6.34
C ARG A 51 -8.32 -0.66 -6.86
N SER A 52 -8.50 0.66 -7.04
CA SER A 52 -9.71 1.25 -7.63
C SER A 52 -9.87 0.95 -9.11
N ARG A 53 -8.78 0.64 -9.80
CA ARG A 53 -8.78 0.27 -11.22
C ARG A 53 -9.18 -1.19 -11.46
N TYR A 54 -9.17 -2.01 -10.42
CA TYR A 54 -9.57 -3.40 -10.52
C TYR A 54 -11.08 -3.54 -10.72
N ASN A 55 -11.50 -4.11 -11.84
CA ASN A 55 -12.92 -4.28 -12.22
C ASN A 55 -13.52 -5.66 -11.87
N GLY A 56 -12.70 -6.59 -11.34
CA GLY A 56 -13.12 -7.95 -11.00
C GLY A 56 -12.41 -9.05 -11.78
N SER A 57 -11.88 -8.77 -12.97
CA SER A 57 -11.25 -9.75 -13.87
C SER A 57 -9.86 -9.37 -14.38
N ASP A 58 -9.48 -8.10 -14.29
CA ASP A 58 -8.26 -7.54 -14.90
C ASP A 58 -7.06 -7.45 -13.95
N ASN A 59 -7.02 -8.29 -12.92
CA ASN A 59 -5.86 -8.34 -12.04
C ASN A 59 -4.64 -8.83 -12.85
N GLY A 60 -3.59 -8.03 -12.88
CA GLY A 60 -2.41 -8.28 -13.72
C GLY A 60 -2.23 -7.26 -14.85
N ASP A 61 -3.30 -6.60 -15.27
CA ASP A 61 -3.26 -5.50 -16.24
C ASP A 61 -3.40 -4.11 -15.59
N LEU A 62 -3.38 -4.08 -14.26
CA LEU A 62 -3.46 -2.85 -13.51
C LEU A 62 -2.20 -2.02 -13.74
N SER A 63 -2.35 -0.85 -14.33
CA SER A 63 -1.23 0.03 -14.63
C SER A 63 -1.52 1.46 -14.23
N VAL A 64 -0.49 2.15 -13.77
CA VAL A 64 -0.47 3.59 -13.61
C VAL A 64 0.98 4.06 -13.81
N SER A 65 1.17 5.02 -14.68
CA SER A 65 2.52 5.57 -14.91
C SER A 65 2.96 6.43 -13.73
N LEU A 66 4.28 6.63 -13.58
CA LEU A 66 4.80 7.50 -12.52
C LEU A 66 4.27 8.93 -12.64
N ASP A 67 4.14 9.44 -13.87
CA ASP A 67 3.64 10.78 -14.13
C ASP A 67 2.16 10.91 -13.80
N GLU A 68 1.38 9.94 -14.20
CA GLU A 68 -0.04 9.87 -13.91
C GLU A 68 -0.29 9.78 -12.41
N ALA A 69 0.39 8.87 -11.72
CA ALA A 69 0.27 8.71 -10.28
C ALA A 69 0.72 9.97 -9.52
N ALA A 70 1.81 10.61 -9.96
CA ALA A 70 2.28 11.85 -9.37
C ALA A 70 1.22 12.95 -9.45
N ARG A 71 0.60 13.10 -10.62
CA ARG A 71 -0.46 14.09 -10.86
C ARG A 71 -1.73 13.77 -10.06
N LEU A 72 -2.20 12.52 -10.10
CA LEU A 72 -3.45 12.12 -9.44
C LEU A 72 -3.36 12.17 -7.91
N LEU A 73 -2.22 11.79 -7.36
CA LEU A 73 -2.04 11.68 -5.92
C LEU A 73 -1.45 12.95 -5.28
N GLY A 74 -1.05 13.94 -6.10
CA GLY A 74 -0.39 15.15 -5.63
C GLY A 74 0.99 14.87 -5.03
N LEU A 75 1.78 13.96 -5.63
CA LEU A 75 3.07 13.51 -5.15
C LEU A 75 4.18 13.75 -6.18
N GLY A 76 5.42 13.83 -5.72
CA GLY A 76 6.57 13.83 -6.63
C GLY A 76 6.83 12.44 -7.23
N LYS A 77 7.33 12.37 -8.48
CA LYS A 77 7.65 11.11 -9.18
C LYS A 77 8.58 10.19 -8.37
N ALA A 78 9.60 10.76 -7.71
CA ALA A 78 10.51 10.00 -6.85
C ALA A 78 9.79 9.38 -5.65
N THR A 79 8.80 10.06 -5.09
CA THR A 79 7.97 9.55 -4.00
C THR A 79 7.08 8.41 -4.47
N VAL A 80 6.46 8.56 -5.65
CA VAL A 80 5.66 7.50 -6.28
C VAL A 80 6.51 6.27 -6.57
N SER A 81 7.71 6.45 -7.12
CA SER A 81 8.64 5.33 -7.38
C SER A 81 9.00 4.58 -6.10
N ARG A 82 9.27 5.30 -5.00
CA ARG A 82 9.51 4.68 -3.68
C ARG A 82 8.28 3.96 -3.16
N ALA A 83 7.09 4.52 -3.36
CA ALA A 83 5.83 3.91 -2.96
C ALA A 83 5.58 2.57 -3.68
N PHE A 84 5.84 2.48 -4.99
CA PHE A 84 5.79 1.22 -5.73
C PHE A 84 6.73 0.16 -5.14
N LYS A 85 8.00 0.51 -4.91
CA LYS A 85 8.98 -0.40 -4.31
C LYS A 85 8.57 -0.84 -2.91
N GLU A 86 7.99 0.06 -2.12
CA GLU A 86 7.50 -0.25 -0.79
C GLU A 86 6.34 -1.25 -0.83
N LEU A 87 5.34 -1.03 -1.68
CA LEU A 87 4.21 -1.93 -1.85
C LEU A 87 4.63 -3.32 -2.32
N GLU A 88 5.58 -3.38 -3.25
CA GLU A 88 6.12 -4.64 -3.77
C GLU A 88 6.93 -5.38 -2.70
N SER A 89 7.82 -4.69 -1.98
CA SER A 89 8.65 -5.29 -0.91
C SER A 89 7.81 -5.82 0.26
N LYS A 90 6.68 -5.19 0.53
CA LYS A 90 5.74 -5.62 1.58
C LYS A 90 4.68 -6.61 1.07
N GLY A 91 4.69 -6.96 -0.21
CA GLY A 91 3.87 -7.99 -0.80
C GLY A 91 2.42 -7.59 -1.07
N PHE A 92 2.09 -6.31 -1.18
CA PHE A 92 0.75 -5.85 -1.57
C PHE A 92 0.52 -5.90 -3.06
N ILE A 93 1.55 -5.63 -3.82
CA ILE A 93 1.55 -5.73 -5.29
C ILE A 93 2.71 -6.59 -5.76
N LYS A 94 2.60 -7.06 -6.98
CA LYS A 94 3.68 -7.72 -7.70
C LYS A 94 3.71 -7.18 -9.12
N MET A 95 4.90 -6.83 -9.60
CA MET A 95 5.07 -6.51 -11.02
C MET A 95 4.73 -7.74 -11.87
N ASN A 96 3.84 -7.57 -12.83
CA ASN A 96 3.44 -8.62 -13.78
C ASN A 96 4.28 -8.53 -15.05
N GLN A 97 4.23 -7.38 -15.71
CA GLN A 97 5.01 -7.11 -16.91
C GLN A 97 5.74 -5.78 -16.75
N PRO A 98 7.06 -5.74 -17.02
CA PRO A 98 7.79 -4.47 -17.06
C PRO A 98 7.32 -3.63 -18.25
N GLY A 99 7.32 -2.32 -18.06
CA GLY A 99 7.01 -1.39 -19.13
C GLY A 99 8.11 -1.41 -20.21
N GLU A 100 7.69 -1.31 -21.47
CA GLU A 100 8.60 -1.20 -22.61
C GLU A 100 8.46 0.17 -23.27
N TRP A 101 9.49 0.98 -23.18
CA TRP A 101 9.50 2.32 -23.78
C TRP A 101 9.21 2.30 -25.28
N TYR A 102 9.87 1.40 -26.02
CA TYR A 102 9.73 1.29 -27.48
C TYR A 102 8.33 0.86 -27.93
N ARG A 103 7.64 0.08 -27.12
CA ARG A 103 6.29 -0.42 -27.43
C ARG A 103 5.18 0.39 -26.74
N ARG A 104 5.52 1.49 -26.08
CA ARG A 104 4.57 2.32 -25.29
C ARG A 104 3.73 1.50 -24.31
N ARG A 105 4.30 0.43 -23.79
CA ARG A 105 3.65 -0.40 -22.78
C ARG A 105 3.98 0.12 -21.39
N ALA A 106 2.95 0.38 -20.59
CA ALA A 106 3.13 0.68 -19.18
C ALA A 106 3.47 -0.59 -18.39
N THR A 107 4.19 -0.43 -17.28
CA THR A 107 4.37 -1.52 -16.31
C THR A 107 3.02 -1.92 -15.74
N THR A 108 2.72 -3.21 -15.70
CA THR A 108 1.49 -3.75 -15.12
C THR A 108 1.75 -4.45 -13.80
N TYR A 109 0.76 -4.43 -12.94
CA TYR A 109 0.84 -4.96 -11.59
C TYR A 109 -0.34 -5.90 -11.28
N VAL A 110 -0.07 -6.85 -10.40
CA VAL A 110 -1.06 -7.71 -9.75
C VAL A 110 -1.22 -7.22 -8.31
N VAL A 111 -2.44 -6.98 -7.87
CA VAL A 111 -2.73 -6.81 -6.44
C VAL A 111 -2.93 -8.18 -5.79
N THR A 112 -2.28 -8.41 -4.66
CA THR A 112 -2.17 -9.76 -4.08
C THR A 112 -3.38 -10.16 -3.24
N ASP A 113 -4.26 -9.21 -2.93
CA ASP A 113 -5.52 -9.42 -2.20
C ASP A 113 -6.69 -9.84 -3.10
N ARG A 114 -6.44 -10.02 -4.42
CA ARG A 114 -7.45 -10.40 -5.41
C ARG A 114 -7.03 -11.62 -6.21
N PRO A 115 -8.01 -12.38 -6.73
CA PRO A 115 -7.72 -13.50 -7.62
C PRO A 115 -6.91 -13.07 -8.84
N TYR A 116 -6.05 -13.93 -9.33
CA TYR A 116 -5.25 -13.72 -10.53
C TYR A 116 -5.10 -15.03 -11.31
N ASN A 117 -5.45 -15.05 -12.62
CA ASN A 117 -5.38 -16.22 -13.49
C ASN A 117 -6.05 -17.46 -12.87
N ASP A 118 -7.32 -17.33 -12.45
CA ASP A 118 -8.12 -18.39 -11.83
C ASP A 118 -7.55 -18.93 -10.50
N HIS A 119 -6.49 -18.32 -9.98
CA HIS A 119 -5.95 -18.66 -8.67
C HIS A 119 -6.49 -17.72 -7.58
N PRO A 120 -6.72 -18.25 -6.37
CA PRO A 120 -7.16 -17.45 -5.23
C PRO A 120 -6.14 -16.37 -4.85
N PRO A 121 -6.56 -15.34 -4.10
CA PRO A 121 -5.67 -14.28 -3.61
C PRO A 121 -4.46 -14.84 -2.89
N ARG A 122 -3.26 -14.41 -3.25
CA ARG A 122 -2.01 -14.90 -2.64
C ARG A 122 -1.74 -14.30 -1.27
N ASN A 123 -2.25 -13.10 -1.00
CA ASN A 123 -2.10 -12.37 0.28
C ASN A 123 -0.65 -12.37 0.81
N THR A 124 0.32 -12.13 -0.07
CA THR A 124 1.75 -12.23 0.27
C THR A 124 2.18 -11.26 1.37
N TRP A 125 1.44 -10.16 1.57
CA TRP A 125 1.63 -9.22 2.67
C TRP A 125 1.51 -9.86 4.06
N GLN A 126 0.82 -10.99 4.21
CA GLN A 126 0.71 -11.73 5.48
C GLN A 126 2.05 -12.31 5.92
N LYS A 127 2.92 -12.63 4.98
CA LYS A 127 4.25 -13.20 5.25
C LYS A 127 5.28 -12.13 5.58
N TRP A 128 4.96 -10.86 5.39
CA TRP A 128 5.88 -9.78 5.65
C TRP A 128 6.15 -9.63 7.15
N LYS A 129 7.42 -9.55 7.51
CA LYS A 129 7.88 -9.30 8.87
C LYS A 129 8.66 -8.00 8.89
N GLN A 130 8.42 -7.21 9.91
CA GLN A 130 9.19 -5.98 10.09
C GLN A 130 10.68 -6.34 10.24
N PRO A 131 11.58 -5.74 9.43
CA PRO A 131 13.01 -5.94 9.62
C PRO A 131 13.36 -5.50 11.04
N LYS A 132 14.14 -6.32 11.75
CA LYS A 132 14.68 -5.92 13.05
C LYS A 132 15.45 -4.62 12.84
N LYS A 133 15.00 -3.53 13.46
CA LYS A 133 15.79 -2.32 13.51
C LYS A 133 17.11 -2.70 14.20
N SER A 134 18.18 -2.74 13.45
CA SER A 134 19.51 -2.58 14.06
C SER A 134 19.49 -1.18 14.63
N GLY A 135 19.27 -1.06 15.93
CA GLY A 135 19.38 0.21 16.63
C GLY A 135 20.76 0.83 16.33
N PRO A 136 20.90 2.16 16.33
CA PRO A 136 22.21 2.74 16.26
C PRO A 136 23.05 2.09 17.36
N ARG A 137 24.16 1.45 16.98
CA ARG A 137 25.18 1.05 17.94
C ARG A 137 25.72 2.34 18.52
N PHE A 138 25.23 2.72 19.68
CA PHE A 138 25.98 3.66 20.52
C PHE A 138 27.25 2.91 20.86
N PRO A 139 28.45 3.48 20.60
CA PRO A 139 29.68 2.89 21.09
C PRO A 139 29.56 2.84 22.60
N ASP A 140 29.73 1.63 23.17
CA ASP A 140 29.85 1.43 24.62
C ASP A 140 31.16 2.09 25.09
N GLY A 141 31.11 3.40 25.34
CA GLY A 141 32.19 4.17 25.94
C GLY A 141 31.59 5.22 26.84
N PRO A 142 32.15 5.43 28.01
CA PRO A 142 31.72 6.52 28.89
C PRO A 142 31.85 7.83 28.11
N ILE A 143 30.75 8.56 27.98
CA ILE A 143 30.75 9.92 27.48
C ILE A 143 31.61 10.71 28.50
N GLY A 144 32.85 11.02 28.13
CA GLY A 144 33.71 11.87 28.93
C GLY A 144 33.01 13.22 29.09
N ILE A 145 32.48 13.46 30.27
CA ILE A 145 32.01 14.78 30.67
C ILE A 145 33.29 15.64 30.74
N PRO A 146 33.42 16.72 29.94
CA PRO A 146 34.55 17.60 30.09
C PRO A 146 34.50 18.21 31.49
N ASP A 147 35.55 17.95 32.26
CA ASP A 147 35.78 18.52 33.60
C ASP A 147 35.81 20.04 33.46
N ARG A 148 34.83 20.71 34.04
CA ARG A 148 34.79 22.15 34.22
C ARG A 148 35.38 22.52 35.57
N SER A 149 36.53 21.98 35.89
CA SER A 149 37.34 22.48 36.99
C SER A 149 38.55 23.21 36.41
N GLY A 150 38.37 24.47 36.16
CA GLY A 150 39.41 25.38 35.65
C GLY A 150 39.17 26.79 36.15
N SER A 151 39.50 27.00 37.40
CA SER A 151 40.25 28.11 37.98
C SER A 151 39.82 29.53 37.59
N GLU A 152 39.25 30.19 38.55
CA GLU A 152 39.35 31.65 38.70
C GLU A 152 40.82 32.07 38.91
N PRO A 153 41.30 33.11 38.28
CA PRO A 153 42.41 33.87 38.82
C PRO A 153 41.88 35.06 39.60
N ASN A 154 42.32 35.08 40.87
CA ASN A 154 42.42 36.28 41.68
C ASN A 154 43.32 37.29 40.98
N GLU A 155 42.92 38.53 40.99
CA GLU A 155 43.53 39.84 41.30
C GLU A 155 42.94 40.92 40.42
#